data_eeb920d6fe8fd39a2340439f7fefb0b2
#
_entry.id   eeb920d6fe8fd39a2340439f7fefb0b2
#
_cell.length_a   1.000
_cell.length_b   1.000
_cell.length_c   1.000
_cell.angle_alpha   90.00
_cell.angle_beta   90.00
_cell.angle_gamma   90.00
#
_symmetry.space_group_name_H-M   'P 1'
#
loop_
_entity.id
_entity.type
_entity.pdbx_description
1 polymer ?
#
loop_
_entity_poly.entity_id
_entity_poly.type
_entity_poly.pdbx_seq_one_letter_code
_entity_poly.pdbx_strand_id
1 'polypeptide(L)'
;FEGRFISGGRVLAGAGDLYRIKTLANCFVAKIDHDDIDSIYKTAFECARTYSYGGGIGVDISSLRPKDSVVHNAADSSTGAVSFMELYSLTTGLIGQSGRRGALMLTIDVKHPDIKYFLKVKKTPNWVTKQIVEQCNWSGLFNETDLETIKKQVMENTQVRFANISIKASDEFMTAVKEENEFHQDEFLVYKNADKKITMDASQDEKMIHYSTSIPSKDISKYDLLCSFKSVSDLNEWLNKEYNKKIELE
;
A
#
# COMPACT_ATOMS: atom_id res chain seq x y z
N PHE A 1 -27.64 29.31 15.84
CA PHE A 1 -27.30 29.39 14.38
C PHE A 1 -28.52 29.62 13.50
N GLU A 2 -29.72 29.80 14.09
CA GLU A 2 -30.98 30.16 13.41
C GLU A 2 -31.27 29.33 12.12
N GLY A 3 -30.83 28.06 12.10
CA GLY A 3 -31.02 27.18 10.92
C GLY A 3 -30.15 27.47 9.70
N ARG A 4 -29.22 28.43 9.79
CA ARG A 4 -28.34 28.81 8.66
C ARG A 4 -27.10 27.94 8.53
N PHE A 5 -26.80 27.17 9.55
CA PHE A 5 -25.61 26.32 9.60
C PHE A 5 -25.93 25.00 10.31
N ILE A 6 -25.52 23.90 9.69
CA ILE A 6 -25.62 22.54 10.25
C ILE A 6 -24.23 21.93 10.24
N SER A 7 -23.77 21.46 11.39
CA SER A 7 -22.49 20.76 11.52
C SER A 7 -22.51 19.43 10.76
N GLY A 8 -21.33 18.95 10.39
CA GLY A 8 -21.18 17.61 9.81
C GLY A 8 -21.64 16.50 10.75
N GLY A 9 -21.98 15.34 10.18
CA GLY A 9 -22.60 14.23 10.91
C GLY A 9 -21.82 13.73 12.12
N ARG A 10 -20.48 13.79 12.10
CA ARG A 10 -19.64 13.37 13.24
C ARG A 10 -19.78 14.30 14.43
N VAL A 11 -19.86 15.59 14.20
CA VAL A 11 -20.09 16.58 15.27
C VAL A 11 -21.48 16.39 15.85
N LEU A 12 -22.51 16.22 15.01
CA LEU A 12 -23.88 15.98 15.48
C LEU A 12 -24.02 14.68 16.27
N ALA A 13 -23.29 13.63 15.88
CA ALA A 13 -23.36 12.32 16.54
C ALA A 13 -22.47 12.17 17.76
N GLY A 14 -21.46 13.02 17.91
CA GLY A 14 -20.41 12.86 18.94
C GLY A 14 -20.31 14.00 19.94
N ALA A 15 -20.71 15.21 19.57
CA ALA A 15 -20.61 16.34 20.46
C ALA A 15 -21.57 16.18 21.67
N GLY A 16 -21.02 16.29 22.88
CA GLY A 16 -21.79 16.15 24.11
C GLY A 16 -22.07 14.71 24.57
N ASP A 17 -21.55 13.69 23.86
CA ASP A 17 -21.62 12.30 24.35
C ASP A 17 -20.62 12.12 25.50
N LEU A 18 -21.14 11.98 26.71
CA LEU A 18 -20.36 11.81 27.92
C LEU A 18 -19.99 10.35 28.22
N TYR A 19 -20.57 9.41 27.49
CA TYR A 19 -20.43 7.97 27.75
C TYR A 19 -19.49 7.27 26.77
N ARG A 20 -19.25 7.84 25.61
CA ARG A 20 -18.45 7.22 24.57
C ARG A 20 -17.46 8.22 23.98
N ILE A 21 -16.20 7.80 23.92
CA ILE A 21 -15.18 8.58 23.24
C ILE A 21 -15.37 8.42 21.73
N LYS A 22 -15.71 9.52 21.06
CA LYS A 22 -15.89 9.60 19.62
C LYS A 22 -15.06 10.71 19.03
N THR A 23 -14.53 10.51 17.85
CA THR A 23 -13.93 11.61 17.10
C THR A 23 -15.01 12.51 16.51
N LEU A 24 -14.74 13.81 16.49
CA LEU A 24 -15.57 14.81 15.81
C LEU A 24 -15.10 15.07 14.38
N ALA A 25 -13.93 14.54 13.99
CA ALA A 25 -13.41 14.57 12.63
C ALA A 25 -13.84 13.31 11.88
N ASN A 26 -14.05 13.42 10.56
CA ASN A 26 -14.49 12.31 9.73
C ASN A 26 -13.35 11.42 9.29
N CYS A 27 -12.25 12.04 8.81
CA CYS A 27 -11.15 11.34 8.16
C CYS A 27 -9.81 11.83 8.68
N PHE A 28 -8.89 10.87 8.73
CA PHE A 28 -7.51 11.05 9.15
C PHE A 28 -6.58 10.50 8.09
N VAL A 29 -5.34 10.93 8.14
CA VAL A 29 -4.26 10.37 7.31
C VAL A 29 -3.23 9.78 8.24
N ALA A 30 -2.90 8.51 8.06
CA ALA A 30 -1.77 7.88 8.69
C ALA A 30 -0.60 7.79 7.70
N LYS A 31 0.60 7.94 8.22
CA LYS A 31 1.84 7.83 7.47
C LYS A 31 2.60 6.61 7.96
N ILE A 32 3.11 5.81 7.03
CA ILE A 32 4.11 4.80 7.33
C ILE A 32 5.45 5.52 7.45
N ASP A 33 6.03 5.52 8.66
CA ASP A 33 7.22 6.32 8.94
C ASP A 33 8.45 5.78 8.19
N HIS A 34 8.62 4.45 8.21
CA HIS A 34 9.73 3.75 7.58
C HIS A 34 9.25 2.48 6.87
N ASP A 35 10.06 1.99 5.93
CA ASP A 35 9.81 0.73 5.24
C ASP A 35 10.34 -0.45 6.06
N ASP A 36 9.73 -0.64 7.24
CA ASP A 36 10.02 -1.70 8.19
C ASP A 36 8.73 -2.27 8.81
N ILE A 37 8.84 -3.45 9.38
CA ILE A 37 7.71 -4.16 9.97
C ILE A 37 7.09 -3.37 11.13
N ASP A 38 7.92 -2.73 11.95
CA ASP A 38 7.44 -2.00 13.12
C ASP A 38 6.56 -0.81 12.69
N SER A 39 7.00 -0.03 11.71
CA SER A 39 6.25 1.10 11.16
C SER A 39 4.97 0.65 10.45
N ILE A 40 5.01 -0.46 9.71
CA ILE A 40 3.84 -1.04 9.04
C ILE A 40 2.78 -1.44 10.07
N TYR A 41 3.17 -2.19 11.11
CA TYR A 41 2.22 -2.65 12.14
C TYR A 41 1.80 -1.53 13.09
N LYS A 42 2.66 -0.55 13.39
CA LYS A 42 2.29 0.68 14.10
C LYS A 42 1.18 1.41 13.36
N THR A 43 1.30 1.58 12.05
CA THR A 43 0.27 2.20 11.22
C THR A 43 -1.04 1.38 11.24
N ALA A 44 -0.98 0.06 11.24
CA ALA A 44 -2.18 -0.78 11.38
C ALA A 44 -2.84 -0.59 12.76
N PHE A 45 -2.06 -0.45 13.82
CA PHE A 45 -2.58 -0.13 15.15
C PHE A 45 -3.25 1.24 15.19
N GLU A 46 -2.66 2.27 14.58
CA GLU A 46 -3.24 3.61 14.47
C GLU A 46 -4.56 3.58 13.69
N CYS A 47 -4.64 2.78 12.62
CA CYS A 47 -5.88 2.52 11.89
C CYS A 47 -6.95 1.94 12.83
N ALA A 48 -6.63 0.89 13.58
CA ALA A 48 -7.54 0.25 14.52
C ALA A 48 -8.06 1.23 15.58
N ARG A 49 -7.16 2.05 16.14
CA ARG A 49 -7.52 3.10 17.11
C ARG A 49 -8.45 4.13 16.51
N THR A 50 -8.15 4.61 15.30
CA THR A 50 -8.98 5.59 14.59
C THR A 50 -10.38 5.03 14.33
N TYR A 51 -10.48 3.78 13.89
CA TYR A 51 -11.79 3.13 13.72
C TYR A 51 -12.55 3.00 15.01
N SER A 52 -11.90 2.64 16.12
CA SER A 52 -12.54 2.49 17.42
C SER A 52 -13.20 3.79 17.92
N TYR A 53 -12.69 4.95 17.48
CA TYR A 53 -13.27 6.26 17.77
C TYR A 53 -14.23 6.76 16.69
N GLY A 54 -14.49 5.94 15.67
CA GLY A 54 -15.46 6.24 14.62
C GLY A 54 -14.89 7.03 13.44
N GLY A 55 -13.57 7.26 13.34
CA GLY A 55 -12.93 7.90 12.19
C GLY A 55 -12.75 6.96 11.00
N GLY A 56 -12.59 7.53 9.81
CA GLY A 56 -12.01 6.88 8.65
C GLY A 56 -10.54 7.26 8.51
N ILE A 57 -9.76 6.49 7.76
CA ILE A 57 -8.33 6.73 7.62
C ILE A 57 -7.85 6.46 6.20
N GLY A 58 -6.91 7.27 5.74
CA GLY A 58 -6.16 7.06 4.50
C GLY A 58 -4.71 6.69 4.82
N VAL A 59 -4.18 5.71 4.11
CA VAL A 59 -2.78 5.26 4.22
C VAL A 59 -2.15 5.25 2.85
N ASP A 60 -1.00 5.90 2.71
CA ASP A 60 -0.18 5.88 1.51
C ASP A 60 0.90 4.79 1.65
N ILE A 61 0.87 3.81 0.75
CA ILE A 61 1.82 2.69 0.75
C ILE A 61 2.98 2.90 -0.22
N SER A 62 3.09 4.08 -0.83
CA SER A 62 4.13 4.39 -1.83
C SER A 62 5.55 4.32 -1.27
N SER A 63 5.71 4.43 0.05
CA SER A 63 7.01 4.36 0.72
C SER A 63 7.52 2.94 0.94
N LEU A 64 6.67 1.94 0.76
CA LEU A 64 7.05 0.55 0.95
C LEU A 64 7.78 0.03 -0.29
N ARG A 65 8.78 -0.82 -0.06
CA ARG A 65 9.53 -1.46 -1.13
C ARG A 65 8.65 -2.35 -1.99
N PRO A 66 8.95 -2.47 -3.28
CA PRO A 66 8.19 -3.33 -4.17
C PRO A 66 8.44 -4.81 -3.89
N LYS A 67 7.60 -5.64 -4.51
CA LYS A 67 7.74 -7.09 -4.48
C LYS A 67 9.11 -7.51 -5.02
N ASP A 68 9.64 -8.60 -4.46
CA ASP A 68 10.92 -9.20 -4.81
C ASP A 68 12.16 -8.35 -4.51
N SER A 69 12.00 -7.22 -3.80
CA SER A 69 13.13 -6.48 -3.24
C SER A 69 13.85 -7.31 -2.18
N VAL A 70 15.17 -7.24 -2.16
CA VAL A 70 15.98 -7.93 -1.15
C VAL A 70 15.64 -7.44 0.24
N VAL A 71 15.50 -8.36 1.18
CA VAL A 71 15.36 -8.09 2.61
C VAL A 71 16.41 -8.89 3.38
N HIS A 72 16.86 -8.30 4.49
CA HIS A 72 17.90 -8.91 5.31
C HIS A 72 17.34 -9.67 6.52
N ASN A 73 16.29 -10.43 6.28
CA ASN A 73 15.68 -11.31 7.28
C ASN A 73 15.50 -12.72 6.70
N ALA A 74 14.86 -13.61 7.44
CA ALA A 74 14.65 -15.00 7.03
C ALA A 74 13.81 -15.18 5.75
N ALA A 75 13.21 -14.11 5.21
CA ALA A 75 12.35 -14.18 4.02
C ALA A 75 13.12 -13.98 2.70
N ASP A 76 14.38 -13.52 2.74
CA ASP A 76 15.24 -13.20 1.59
C ASP A 76 14.67 -12.12 0.64
N SER A 77 13.38 -12.12 0.37
CA SER A 77 12.72 -11.16 -0.53
C SER A 77 11.43 -10.60 0.05
N SER A 78 11.09 -9.38 -0.35
CA SER A 78 9.87 -8.69 0.05
C SER A 78 8.66 -9.23 -0.69
N THR A 79 7.54 -9.35 0.00
CA THR A 79 6.23 -9.64 -0.61
C THR A 79 5.64 -8.44 -1.35
N GLY A 80 6.22 -7.25 -1.17
CA GLY A 80 5.82 -6.00 -1.82
C GLY A 80 4.78 -5.18 -1.06
N ALA A 81 4.63 -3.92 -1.49
CA ALA A 81 3.72 -2.97 -0.86
C ALA A 81 2.26 -3.45 -0.90
N VAL A 82 1.85 -4.08 -1.99
CA VAL A 82 0.46 -4.54 -2.21
C VAL A 82 0.06 -5.65 -1.25
N SER A 83 0.98 -6.48 -0.80
CA SER A 83 0.68 -7.57 0.15
C SER A 83 0.24 -7.03 1.52
N PHE A 84 0.81 -5.91 1.97
CA PHE A 84 0.45 -5.28 3.24
C PHE A 84 -0.92 -4.59 3.22
N MET A 85 -1.50 -4.38 2.04
CA MET A 85 -2.87 -3.86 1.92
C MET A 85 -3.89 -4.77 2.62
N GLU A 86 -3.64 -6.08 2.63
CA GLU A 86 -4.54 -7.04 3.27
C GLU A 86 -4.54 -6.87 4.79
N LEU A 87 -3.39 -6.58 5.41
CA LEU A 87 -3.30 -6.25 6.83
C LEU A 87 -4.22 -5.08 7.19
N TYR A 88 -4.13 -3.98 6.44
CA TYR A 88 -4.95 -2.79 6.67
C TYR A 88 -6.43 -3.05 6.38
N SER A 89 -6.73 -3.79 5.32
CA SER A 89 -8.08 -4.18 4.95
C SER A 89 -8.72 -5.06 6.02
N LEU A 90 -8.03 -6.08 6.51
CA LEU A 90 -8.49 -6.96 7.56
C LEU A 90 -8.76 -6.18 8.86
N THR A 91 -7.82 -5.32 9.27
CA THR A 91 -7.97 -4.43 10.42
C THR A 91 -9.26 -3.60 10.31
N THR A 92 -9.54 -3.07 9.12
CA THR A 92 -10.76 -2.29 8.86
C THR A 92 -12.03 -3.13 8.99
N GLY A 93 -11.99 -4.37 8.54
CA GLY A 93 -13.12 -5.29 8.61
C GLY A 93 -13.44 -5.78 10.02
N LEU A 94 -12.43 -5.88 10.89
CA LEU A 94 -12.57 -6.39 12.26
C LEU A 94 -13.09 -5.34 13.24
N ILE A 95 -12.72 -4.06 13.02
CA ILE A 95 -13.10 -2.99 13.96
C ILE A 95 -14.45 -2.40 13.54
N GLY A 96 -15.50 -2.82 14.25
CA GLY A 96 -16.86 -2.34 14.01
C GLY A 96 -17.11 -0.96 14.62
N GLN A 97 -17.95 -0.17 13.96
CA GLN A 97 -18.44 1.14 14.41
C GLN A 97 -19.96 1.12 14.50
N SER A 98 -20.52 0.55 15.56
CA SER A 98 -21.99 0.53 15.79
C SER A 98 -22.78 0.08 14.53
N GLY A 99 -22.42 -1.09 13.99
CA GLY A 99 -23.06 -1.65 12.79
C GLY A 99 -22.49 -1.17 11.44
N ARG A 100 -21.51 -0.29 11.45
CA ARG A 100 -20.72 0.10 10.27
C ARG A 100 -19.31 -0.46 10.37
N ARG A 101 -18.70 -0.75 9.23
CA ARG A 101 -17.29 -1.09 9.12
C ARG A 101 -16.45 0.19 9.15
N GLY A 102 -15.18 0.07 9.49
CA GLY A 102 -14.20 1.15 9.30
C GLY A 102 -14.18 1.62 7.84
N ALA A 103 -13.70 2.82 7.62
CA ALA A 103 -13.52 3.38 6.27
C ALA A 103 -12.03 3.56 6.01
N LEU A 104 -11.49 2.82 5.04
CA LEU A 104 -10.09 2.83 4.65
C LEU A 104 -9.94 3.27 3.20
N MET A 105 -8.99 4.16 2.96
CA MET A 105 -8.46 4.47 1.63
C MET A 105 -6.99 4.10 1.60
N LEU A 106 -6.59 3.29 0.62
CA LEU A 106 -5.20 2.98 0.34
C LEU A 106 -4.78 3.69 -0.95
N THR A 107 -3.64 4.35 -0.90
CA THR A 107 -3.09 5.05 -2.06
C THR A 107 -1.69 4.57 -2.39
N ILE A 108 -1.36 4.60 -3.68
CA ILE A 108 -0.02 4.33 -4.19
C ILE A 108 0.32 5.33 -5.28
N ASP A 109 1.59 5.68 -5.40
CA ASP A 109 2.07 6.53 -6.48
C ASP A 109 2.00 5.79 -7.82
N VAL A 110 1.61 6.49 -8.88
CA VAL A 110 1.55 5.93 -10.23
C VAL A 110 2.89 5.39 -10.71
N LYS A 111 3.97 5.93 -10.20
CA LYS A 111 5.34 5.53 -10.51
C LYS A 111 5.80 4.28 -9.77
N HIS A 112 5.11 3.89 -8.70
CA HIS A 112 5.53 2.76 -7.88
C HIS A 112 5.60 1.46 -8.72
N PRO A 113 6.65 0.64 -8.60
CA PRO A 113 6.81 -0.58 -9.40
C PRO A 113 5.67 -1.57 -9.27
N ASP A 114 5.04 -1.65 -8.08
CA ASP A 114 3.90 -2.53 -7.84
C ASP A 114 2.57 -1.96 -8.35
N ILE A 115 2.55 -0.82 -9.08
CA ILE A 115 1.29 -0.18 -9.52
C ILE A 115 0.41 -1.12 -10.33
N LYS A 116 0.98 -1.95 -11.20
CA LYS A 116 0.22 -2.93 -12.01
C LYS A 116 -0.42 -4.02 -11.15
N TYR A 117 0.23 -4.38 -10.04
CA TYR A 117 -0.30 -5.30 -9.03
C TYR A 117 -1.44 -4.64 -8.25
N PHE A 118 -1.24 -3.42 -7.80
CA PHE A 118 -2.22 -2.61 -7.09
C PHE A 118 -3.52 -2.45 -7.89
N LEU A 119 -3.42 -2.16 -9.17
CA LEU A 119 -4.58 -2.04 -10.07
C LEU A 119 -5.40 -3.33 -10.20
N LYS A 120 -4.75 -4.47 -10.02
CA LYS A 120 -5.36 -5.79 -10.20
C LYS A 120 -5.81 -6.44 -8.90
N VAL A 121 -5.39 -5.92 -7.74
CA VAL A 121 -5.61 -6.56 -6.43
C VAL A 121 -7.08 -6.83 -6.13
N LYS A 122 -7.98 -5.99 -6.62
CA LYS A 122 -9.44 -6.14 -6.46
C LYS A 122 -10.11 -6.89 -7.60
N LYS A 123 -9.37 -7.38 -8.58
CA LYS A 123 -9.92 -8.13 -9.69
C LYS A 123 -9.88 -9.62 -9.39
N THR A 124 -11.03 -10.24 -9.20
CA THR A 124 -11.13 -11.70 -9.18
C THR A 124 -10.82 -12.23 -10.58
N PRO A 125 -9.94 -13.23 -10.71
CA PRO A 125 -9.71 -13.86 -12.00
C PRO A 125 -11.01 -14.40 -12.60
N ASN A 126 -11.29 -14.07 -13.85
CA ASN A 126 -12.55 -14.44 -14.52
C ASN A 126 -12.81 -15.95 -14.50
N TRP A 127 -11.76 -16.77 -14.55
CA TRP A 127 -11.90 -18.23 -14.53
C TRP A 127 -12.44 -18.73 -13.18
N VAL A 128 -12.02 -18.11 -12.05
CA VAL A 128 -12.53 -18.46 -10.69
C VAL A 128 -14.03 -18.18 -10.62
N THR A 129 -14.41 -16.96 -11.01
CA THR A 129 -15.81 -16.56 -11.01
C THR A 129 -16.65 -17.47 -11.91
N LYS A 130 -16.15 -17.77 -13.11
CA LYS A 130 -16.80 -18.67 -14.05
C LYS A 130 -16.98 -20.07 -13.47
N GLN A 131 -15.94 -20.64 -12.92
CA GLN A 131 -15.96 -21.97 -12.32
C GLN A 131 -16.96 -22.07 -11.16
N ILE A 132 -17.01 -21.08 -10.27
CA ILE A 132 -17.95 -21.06 -9.14
C ILE A 132 -19.40 -20.99 -9.66
N VAL A 133 -19.67 -20.08 -10.61
CA VAL A 133 -21.00 -19.91 -11.21
C VAL A 133 -21.44 -21.17 -11.95
N GLU A 134 -20.54 -21.80 -12.71
CA GLU A 134 -20.82 -23.06 -13.40
C GLU A 134 -21.15 -24.21 -12.43
N GLN A 135 -20.40 -24.34 -11.35
CA GLN A 135 -20.68 -25.33 -10.31
C GLN A 135 -22.02 -25.10 -9.64
N CYS A 136 -22.36 -23.84 -9.34
CA CYS A 136 -23.67 -23.48 -8.79
C CYS A 136 -24.80 -23.81 -9.79
N ASN A 137 -24.61 -23.52 -11.06
CA ASN A 137 -25.57 -23.84 -12.12
C ASN A 137 -25.79 -25.35 -12.27
N TRP A 138 -24.71 -26.14 -12.23
CA TRP A 138 -24.79 -27.61 -12.30
C TRP A 138 -25.55 -28.25 -11.14
N SER A 139 -25.56 -27.58 -9.98
CA SER A 139 -26.33 -28.09 -8.84
C SER A 139 -27.83 -28.10 -9.09
N GLY A 140 -28.33 -27.29 -10.04
CA GLY A 140 -29.74 -27.13 -10.33
C GLY A 140 -30.57 -26.46 -9.22
N LEU A 141 -29.90 -25.94 -8.18
CA LEU A 141 -30.55 -25.36 -7.01
C LEU A 141 -30.80 -23.85 -7.13
N PHE A 142 -30.15 -23.21 -8.10
CA PHE A 142 -30.12 -21.73 -8.27
C PHE A 142 -30.77 -21.34 -9.59
N ASN A 143 -31.61 -20.32 -9.55
CA ASN A 143 -32.14 -19.69 -10.76
C ASN A 143 -31.15 -18.64 -11.34
N GLU A 144 -31.45 -18.05 -12.50
CA GLU A 144 -30.58 -17.06 -13.16
C GLU A 144 -30.29 -15.84 -12.28
N THR A 145 -31.29 -15.36 -11.53
CA THR A 145 -31.12 -14.21 -10.62
C THR A 145 -30.19 -14.54 -9.46
N ASP A 146 -30.28 -15.77 -8.94
CA ASP A 146 -29.39 -16.27 -7.89
C ASP A 146 -27.95 -16.37 -8.41
N LEU A 147 -27.76 -16.89 -9.63
CA LEU A 147 -26.45 -17.02 -10.27
C LEU A 147 -25.79 -15.65 -10.52
N GLU A 148 -26.56 -14.65 -10.93
CA GLU A 148 -26.06 -13.26 -11.05
C GLU A 148 -25.67 -12.68 -9.69
N THR A 149 -26.47 -12.97 -8.65
CA THR A 149 -26.17 -12.54 -7.28
C THR A 149 -24.90 -13.21 -6.76
N ILE A 150 -24.74 -14.52 -6.97
CA ILE A 150 -23.53 -15.26 -6.62
C ILE A 150 -22.31 -14.68 -7.35
N LYS A 151 -22.44 -14.45 -8.66
CA LYS A 151 -21.36 -13.82 -9.45
C LYS A 151 -20.94 -12.49 -8.88
N LYS A 152 -21.90 -11.63 -8.53
CA LYS A 152 -21.63 -10.33 -7.90
C LYS A 152 -20.95 -10.49 -6.54
N GLN A 153 -21.43 -11.41 -5.70
CA GLN A 153 -20.84 -11.68 -4.39
C GLN A 153 -19.40 -12.22 -4.49
N VAL A 154 -19.13 -13.10 -5.45
CA VAL A 154 -17.77 -13.61 -5.71
C VAL A 154 -16.85 -12.47 -6.14
N MET A 155 -17.32 -11.57 -6.98
CA MET A 155 -16.55 -10.40 -7.40
C MET A 155 -16.33 -9.39 -6.26
N GLU A 156 -17.28 -9.26 -5.33
CA GLU A 156 -17.18 -8.39 -4.15
C GLU A 156 -16.29 -8.97 -3.05
N ASN A 157 -16.11 -10.29 -2.98
CA ASN A 157 -15.25 -11.00 -2.03
C ASN A 157 -13.79 -11.12 -2.51
N THR A 158 -13.26 -10.05 -3.09
CA THR A 158 -11.88 -9.99 -3.55
C THR A 158 -10.90 -9.69 -2.41
N GLN A 159 -9.62 -9.86 -2.67
CA GLN A 159 -8.56 -9.36 -1.80
C GLN A 159 -8.78 -7.87 -1.51
N VAL A 160 -8.33 -7.42 -0.34
CA VAL A 160 -8.45 -6.01 0.11
C VAL A 160 -9.91 -5.53 0.11
N ARG A 161 -10.82 -6.39 0.55
CA ARG A 161 -12.28 -6.18 0.48
C ARG A 161 -12.74 -4.90 1.17
N PHE A 162 -12.13 -4.54 2.30
CA PHE A 162 -12.58 -3.48 3.18
C PHE A 162 -11.89 -2.14 2.96
N ALA A 163 -11.09 -2.02 1.91
CA ALA A 163 -10.43 -0.78 1.54
C ALA A 163 -10.92 -0.24 0.20
N ASN A 164 -11.03 1.07 0.09
CA ASN A 164 -11.02 1.75 -1.20
C ASN A 164 -9.57 1.92 -1.64
N ILE A 165 -9.33 1.94 -2.94
CA ILE A 165 -8.02 2.13 -3.53
C ILE A 165 -8.02 3.34 -4.44
N SER A 166 -6.93 4.10 -4.43
CA SER A 166 -6.74 5.27 -5.30
C SER A 166 -5.28 5.37 -5.72
N ILE A 167 -5.03 5.98 -6.86
CA ILE A 167 -3.69 6.22 -7.40
C ILE A 167 -3.36 7.69 -7.21
N LYS A 168 -2.13 7.96 -6.80
CA LYS A 168 -1.56 9.30 -6.84
C LYS A 168 -0.95 9.52 -8.22
N ALA A 169 -1.62 10.29 -9.05
CA ALA A 169 -1.13 10.67 -10.36
C ALA A 169 -0.27 11.94 -10.24
N SER A 170 0.94 11.92 -10.82
CA SER A 170 1.79 13.09 -10.92
C SER A 170 1.39 13.98 -12.10
N ASP A 171 1.82 15.25 -12.07
CA ASP A 171 1.61 16.17 -13.21
C ASP A 171 2.30 15.66 -14.47
N GLU A 172 3.46 15.03 -14.33
CA GLU A 172 4.18 14.38 -15.42
C GLU A 172 3.36 13.26 -16.05
N PHE A 173 2.76 12.40 -15.25
CA PHE A 173 1.86 11.36 -15.74
C PHE A 173 0.65 11.95 -16.47
N MET A 174 0.02 12.97 -15.89
CA MET A 174 -1.13 13.64 -16.49
C MET A 174 -0.76 14.36 -17.80
N THR A 175 0.44 14.90 -17.89
CA THR A 175 0.97 15.51 -19.12
C THR A 175 1.20 14.45 -20.19
N ALA A 176 1.84 13.32 -19.83
CA ALA A 176 2.05 12.22 -20.76
C ALA A 176 0.72 11.66 -21.30
N VAL A 177 -0.29 11.52 -20.43
CA VAL A 177 -1.64 11.09 -20.85
C VAL A 177 -2.27 12.10 -21.81
N LYS A 178 -2.11 13.40 -21.55
CA LYS A 178 -2.70 14.46 -22.40
C LYS A 178 -2.01 14.53 -23.78
N GLU A 179 -0.72 14.28 -23.84
CA GLU A 179 0.10 14.34 -25.04
C GLU A 179 0.20 13.00 -25.78
N GLU A 180 -0.45 11.94 -25.24
CA GLU A 180 -0.37 10.57 -25.73
C GLU A 180 1.07 10.03 -25.81
N ASN A 181 1.94 10.53 -24.93
CA ASN A 181 3.32 10.10 -24.84
C ASN A 181 3.45 8.83 -24.00
N GLU A 182 4.52 8.07 -24.23
CA GLU A 182 4.88 6.97 -23.37
C GLU A 182 5.25 7.49 -21.96
N PHE A 183 4.66 6.85 -20.95
CA PHE A 183 5.01 7.08 -19.55
C PHE A 183 5.72 5.84 -19.03
N HIS A 184 6.99 6.01 -18.71
CA HIS A 184 7.77 4.95 -18.12
C HIS A 184 7.56 4.94 -16.61
N GLN A 185 7.31 3.75 -16.06
CA GLN A 185 7.38 3.54 -14.62
C GLN A 185 8.77 3.92 -14.14
N ASP A 186 8.85 4.34 -12.88
CA ASP A 186 10.10 4.78 -12.32
C ASP A 186 11.23 3.80 -12.56
N GLU A 187 12.31 4.39 -12.92
CA GLU A 187 13.61 3.81 -12.71
C GLU A 187 13.88 3.76 -11.21
N PHE A 188 14.37 2.64 -10.73
CA PHE A 188 14.91 2.54 -9.39
C PHE A 188 16.19 3.36 -9.34
N LEU A 189 16.14 4.50 -8.67
CA LEU A 189 17.27 5.39 -8.55
C LEU A 189 18.08 5.00 -7.31
N VAL A 190 19.34 4.61 -7.52
CA VAL A 190 20.28 4.31 -6.44
C VAL A 190 21.12 5.56 -6.19
N TYR A 191 20.99 6.08 -4.97
CA TYR A 191 21.73 7.26 -4.53
C TYR A 191 22.81 6.90 -3.53
N LYS A 192 23.93 7.57 -3.62
CA LYS A 192 24.97 7.56 -2.60
C LYS A 192 24.82 8.79 -1.72
N ASN A 193 24.89 8.61 -0.41
CA ASN A 193 24.93 9.74 0.49
C ASN A 193 26.26 10.50 0.28
N ALA A 194 26.19 11.76 -0.14
CA ALA A 194 27.35 12.59 -0.42
C ALA A 194 28.24 12.79 0.83
N ASP A 195 27.64 12.84 2.01
CA ASP A 195 28.33 13.11 3.28
C ASP A 195 28.86 11.85 3.98
N LYS A 196 28.46 10.67 3.55
CA LYS A 196 28.95 9.40 4.12
C LYS A 196 29.61 8.61 2.99
N LYS A 197 30.94 8.46 3.06
CA LYS A 197 31.55 7.30 2.47
C LYS A 197 30.72 6.10 2.95
N ILE A 198 30.38 5.18 2.04
CA ILE A 198 29.89 3.87 2.46
C ILE A 198 31.08 3.29 3.25
N THR A 199 31.14 3.60 4.51
CA THR A 199 31.99 2.89 5.43
C THR A 199 31.32 1.56 5.61
N MET A 200 31.75 0.60 4.86
CA MET A 200 31.59 -0.79 5.22
C MET A 200 32.43 -0.96 6.48
N ASP A 201 31.78 -0.97 7.62
CA ASP A 201 32.43 -1.23 8.89
C ASP A 201 32.63 -2.74 8.99
N ALA A 202 33.84 -3.21 9.32
CA ALA A 202 34.26 -4.61 9.27
C ALA A 202 33.73 -5.51 10.39
N SER A 203 32.70 -5.06 11.11
CA SER A 203 31.93 -5.91 12.03
C SER A 203 30.89 -6.72 11.25
N GLN A 204 30.43 -7.83 11.79
CA GLN A 204 29.51 -8.76 11.11
C GLN A 204 28.16 -8.15 10.65
N ASP A 205 27.87 -6.91 11.07
CA ASP A 205 26.69 -6.14 10.64
C ASP A 205 26.87 -5.44 9.29
N GLU A 206 28.03 -5.54 8.66
CA GLU A 206 28.43 -4.84 7.46
C GLU A 206 27.75 -5.28 6.18
N LYS A 207 27.06 -6.39 6.23
CA LYS A 207 26.37 -6.94 5.05
C LYS A 207 25.01 -6.31 4.82
N MET A 208 24.60 -5.37 5.66
CA MET A 208 23.30 -4.75 5.54
C MET A 208 23.38 -3.42 4.80
N ILE A 209 23.14 -3.46 3.52
CA ILE A 209 22.84 -2.24 2.75
C ILE A 209 21.40 -1.87 3.06
N HIS A 210 21.23 -0.83 3.86
CA HIS A 210 19.93 -0.27 4.12
C HIS A 210 19.46 0.47 2.88
N TYR A 211 18.57 -0.16 2.11
CA TYR A 211 17.86 0.51 1.05
C TYR A 211 16.67 1.24 1.65
N SER A 212 16.74 2.56 1.66
CA SER A 212 15.53 3.35 1.84
C SER A 212 14.88 3.51 0.48
N THR A 213 13.68 3.00 0.32
CA THR A 213 12.88 3.15 -0.90
C THR A 213 12.30 4.56 -1.06
N SER A 214 12.48 5.43 -0.08
CA SER A 214 11.96 6.79 -0.10
C SER A 214 12.95 7.77 0.49
N ILE A 215 13.70 8.43 -0.37
CA ILE A 215 14.36 9.68 -0.01
C ILE A 215 13.31 10.79 -0.13
N PRO A 216 13.00 11.54 0.94
CA PRO A 216 12.13 12.69 0.82
C PRO A 216 12.66 13.63 -0.26
N SER A 217 11.81 14.11 -1.17
CA SER A 217 12.21 14.94 -2.31
C SER A 217 13.02 16.17 -1.92
N LYS A 218 12.78 16.72 -0.73
CA LYS A 218 13.56 17.83 -0.14
C LYS A 218 15.00 17.46 0.22
N ASP A 219 15.29 16.18 0.37
CA ASP A 219 16.60 15.68 0.79
C ASP A 219 17.41 15.07 -0.36
N ILE A 220 16.81 14.93 -1.56
CA ILE A 220 17.48 14.35 -2.75
C ILE A 220 18.78 15.08 -3.09
N SER A 221 18.83 16.41 -2.91
CA SER A 221 20.04 17.20 -3.18
C SER A 221 21.24 16.84 -2.31
N LYS A 222 21.04 16.08 -1.25
CA LYS A 222 22.12 15.59 -0.37
C LYS A 222 22.75 14.28 -0.84
N TYR A 223 22.26 13.71 -1.93
CA TYR A 223 22.66 12.41 -2.41
C TYR A 223 23.11 12.49 -3.87
N ASP A 224 24.18 11.78 -4.18
CA ASP A 224 24.65 11.64 -5.56
C ASP A 224 23.94 10.44 -6.21
N LEU A 225 23.36 10.66 -7.39
CA LEU A 225 22.80 9.59 -8.20
C LEU A 225 23.92 8.69 -8.71
N LEU A 226 23.86 7.38 -8.39
CA LEU A 226 24.82 6.40 -8.87
C LEU A 226 24.37 5.72 -10.15
N CYS A 227 23.15 5.20 -10.16
CA CYS A 227 22.57 4.48 -11.28
C CYS A 227 21.06 4.40 -11.17
N SER A 228 20.42 3.99 -12.24
CA SER A 228 18.99 3.76 -12.32
C SER A 228 18.69 2.40 -12.95
N PHE A 229 17.56 1.79 -12.55
CA PHE A 229 17.11 0.51 -13.05
C PHE A 229 15.61 0.55 -13.34
N LYS A 230 15.21 -0.09 -14.43
CA LYS A 230 13.80 -0.15 -14.86
C LYS A 230 13.00 -1.26 -14.19
N SER A 231 13.67 -2.22 -13.58
CA SER A 231 13.02 -3.32 -12.88
C SER A 231 13.74 -3.69 -11.58
N VAL A 232 13.00 -4.30 -10.66
CA VAL A 232 13.56 -4.87 -9.43
C VAL A 232 14.55 -5.98 -9.73
N SER A 233 14.31 -6.74 -10.80
CA SER A 233 15.22 -7.81 -11.23
C SER A 233 16.58 -7.27 -11.63
N ASP A 234 16.61 -6.19 -12.42
CA ASP A 234 17.85 -5.55 -12.85
C ASP A 234 18.60 -4.94 -11.68
N LEU A 235 17.86 -4.31 -10.75
CA LEU A 235 18.43 -3.78 -9.51
C LEU A 235 19.06 -4.89 -8.67
N ASN A 236 18.36 -6.00 -8.48
CA ASN A 236 18.87 -7.13 -7.69
C ASN A 236 20.08 -7.80 -8.37
N GLU A 237 20.08 -7.91 -9.71
CA GLU A 237 21.23 -8.43 -10.45
C GLU A 237 22.45 -7.53 -10.26
N TRP A 238 22.27 -6.21 -10.36
CA TRP A 238 23.34 -5.26 -10.13
C TRP A 238 23.84 -5.33 -8.69
N LEU A 239 22.94 -5.36 -7.72
CA LEU A 239 23.30 -5.48 -6.31
C LEU A 239 24.10 -6.74 -6.02
N ASN A 240 23.67 -7.88 -6.54
CA ASN A 240 24.39 -9.14 -6.41
C ASN A 240 25.78 -9.06 -7.07
N LYS A 241 25.85 -8.48 -8.28
CA LYS A 241 27.10 -8.34 -9.00
C LYS A 241 28.11 -7.44 -8.30
N GLU A 242 27.67 -6.29 -7.77
CA GLU A 242 28.56 -5.32 -7.14
C GLU A 242 28.94 -5.68 -5.71
N TYR A 243 28.06 -6.31 -4.97
CA TYR A 243 28.23 -6.59 -3.55
C TYR A 243 28.58 -8.05 -3.25
N ASN A 244 28.08 -9.03 -3.99
CA ASN A 244 28.51 -10.42 -3.84
C ASN A 244 29.96 -10.62 -4.29
N LYS A 245 30.46 -9.87 -5.25
CA LYS A 245 31.89 -9.85 -5.56
C LYS A 245 32.76 -9.35 -4.40
N LYS A 246 32.22 -8.54 -3.52
CA LYS A 246 32.91 -8.11 -2.29
C LYS A 246 32.72 -9.07 -1.13
N ILE A 247 31.68 -9.90 -1.19
CA ILE A 247 31.36 -10.91 -0.18
C ILE A 247 32.09 -12.23 -0.45
N GLU A 248 32.36 -12.56 -1.72
CA GLU A 248 33.11 -13.75 -2.12
C GLU A 248 34.65 -13.59 -2.02
N LEU A 249 35.12 -12.39 -1.76
CA LEU A 249 36.56 -12.08 -1.66
C LEU A 249 37.06 -11.95 -0.22
N GLU A 250 36.22 -12.26 0.76
CA GLU A 250 36.54 -12.44 2.16
C GLU A 250 36.30 -13.93 2.60
#